data_307f58e16e135c24c754960914280a7a
#
_entry.id   307f58e16e135c24c754960914280a7a
#
_cell.length_a   1.000
_cell.length_b   1.000
_cell.length_c   1.000
_cell.angle_alpha   90.00
_cell.angle_beta   90.00
_cell.angle_gamma   90.00
#
_symmetry.space_group_name_H-M   'P 1'
#
loop_
_entity.id
_entity.type
_entity.pdbx_description
1 polymer ?
#
loop_
_entity_poly.entity_id
_entity_poly.type
_entity_poly.pdbx_seq_one_letter_code
_entity_poly.pdbx_strand_id
1 'polypeptide(L)'
;MAARLGVEYLDTGAMYRAVTSAVLRRGLDPQDAVAVAELAREVEISVGAGGVSVDGIDVTAEIRGPEVTRTVSLVAANPDVRAEMVRRQREWTRVRGGGVLEGRDIGTVVFPDAALKVYLTASPEVRARRRTAEVSDLDFKTVAADIARRDALDQGREASPLTQADDAVVVDTSDLSVEAIVDQLVSRLPGQREAASTRPAPDSTALAHGGDRGRHGHARPGTRGELILYGVVRGALLAFARLWFRVKASGTHNVPERGAFILAPVHRSNLDFMLVLVVTRRRMRFLAKDTLWKGPWARLFTALGGIPVARGTVDREALRTCIEVIEAGEPLVMFPEGTRQHGPVVQPFFDGPAFVQSRTGVPIVPVGIGGSEAAMPRGSKLIKPHRVRLVVGAPMNAESVDGSKARRAWVRARTADLHATVQELFDRAQRDAGTPNPSR
;
A
#
# COMPACT_ATOMS: atom_id res chain seq x y z
N MET A 1 5.75 12.76 6.99
CA MET A 1 6.44 13.96 7.50
C MET A 1 6.32 15.13 6.54
N ALA A 2 6.75 15.05 5.28
CA ALA A 2 6.69 16.15 4.31
C ALA A 2 5.30 16.79 4.18
N ALA A 3 4.25 15.97 4.01
CA ALA A 3 2.86 16.45 3.96
C ALA A 3 2.41 17.16 5.26
N ARG A 4 2.90 16.72 6.43
CA ARG A 4 2.59 17.35 7.72
C ARG A 4 3.25 18.72 7.88
N LEU A 5 4.41 18.89 7.26
CA LEU A 5 5.20 20.14 7.28
C LEU A 5 4.85 21.08 6.12
N GLY A 6 4.05 20.65 5.15
CA GLY A 6 3.73 21.43 3.97
C GLY A 6 4.90 21.63 3.02
N VAL A 7 5.90 20.73 3.04
CA VAL A 7 7.09 20.76 2.18
C VAL A 7 7.13 19.56 1.23
N GLU A 8 7.98 19.64 0.21
CA GLU A 8 8.15 18.53 -0.73
C GLU A 8 9.03 17.39 -0.15
N TYR A 9 8.91 16.21 -0.78
CA TYR A 9 9.65 14.99 -0.43
C TYR A 9 10.50 14.53 -1.62
N LEU A 10 11.74 14.14 -1.35
CA LEU A 10 12.66 13.59 -2.33
C LEU A 10 13.17 12.21 -1.89
N ASP A 11 12.83 11.16 -2.68
CA ASP A 11 13.46 9.85 -2.63
C ASP A 11 14.78 9.89 -3.43
N THR A 12 15.90 10.06 -2.73
CA THR A 12 17.21 10.12 -3.42
C THR A 12 17.64 8.76 -3.96
N GLY A 13 17.15 7.67 -3.37
CA GLY A 13 17.37 6.32 -3.91
C GLY A 13 16.74 6.13 -5.29
N ALA A 14 15.61 6.78 -5.55
CA ALA A 14 14.97 6.78 -6.86
C ALA A 14 15.84 7.51 -7.91
N MET A 15 16.62 8.53 -7.54
CA MET A 15 17.53 9.21 -8.47
C MET A 15 18.63 8.27 -8.96
N TYR A 16 19.29 7.51 -8.05
CA TYR A 16 20.31 6.52 -8.44
C TYR A 16 19.72 5.39 -9.28
N ARG A 17 18.51 4.96 -8.98
CA ARG A 17 17.78 3.97 -9.77
C ARG A 17 17.43 4.50 -11.15
N ALA A 18 17.11 5.78 -11.29
CA ALA A 18 16.86 6.43 -12.57
C ALA A 18 18.11 6.44 -13.45
N VAL A 19 19.28 6.81 -12.89
CA VAL A 19 20.56 6.69 -13.59
C VAL A 19 20.81 5.24 -14.02
N THR A 20 20.60 4.28 -13.13
CA THR A 20 20.78 2.85 -13.44
C THR A 20 19.86 2.38 -14.57
N SER A 21 18.60 2.81 -14.58
CA SER A 21 17.66 2.54 -15.67
C SER A 21 18.18 3.12 -16.99
N ALA A 22 18.70 4.36 -16.98
CA ALA A 22 19.29 4.96 -18.16
C ALA A 22 20.52 4.18 -18.70
N VAL A 23 21.41 3.73 -17.79
CA VAL A 23 22.58 2.89 -18.12
C VAL A 23 22.14 1.62 -18.84
N LEU A 24 21.17 0.90 -18.26
CA LEU A 24 20.66 -0.36 -18.83
C LEU A 24 19.94 -0.12 -20.16
N ARG A 25 19.15 0.93 -20.30
CA ARG A 25 18.43 1.26 -21.54
C ARG A 25 19.36 1.64 -22.69
N ARG A 26 20.49 2.30 -22.39
CA ARG A 26 21.51 2.66 -23.39
C ARG A 26 22.48 1.50 -23.67
N GLY A 27 22.35 0.37 -22.97
CA GLY A 27 23.21 -0.80 -23.14
C GLY A 27 24.65 -0.57 -22.72
N LEU A 28 24.89 0.39 -21.80
CA LEU A 28 26.22 0.66 -21.26
C LEU A 28 26.61 -0.41 -20.23
N ASP A 29 27.90 -0.73 -20.15
CA ASP A 29 28.42 -1.57 -19.08
C ASP A 29 28.36 -0.78 -17.75
N PRO A 30 27.62 -1.26 -16.74
CA PRO A 30 27.57 -0.61 -15.43
C PRO A 30 28.92 -0.54 -14.71
N GLN A 31 29.94 -1.30 -15.14
CA GLN A 31 31.30 -1.28 -14.62
C GLN A 31 32.15 -0.21 -15.30
N ASP A 32 31.75 0.31 -16.44
CA ASP A 32 32.44 1.44 -17.08
C ASP A 32 32.16 2.74 -16.32
N ALA A 33 33.02 3.02 -15.34
CA ALA A 33 32.85 4.15 -14.43
C ALA A 33 32.79 5.51 -15.17
N VAL A 34 33.54 5.65 -16.27
CA VAL A 34 33.58 6.89 -17.04
C VAL A 34 32.31 7.12 -17.81
N ALA A 35 31.88 6.12 -18.60
CA ALA A 35 30.65 6.21 -19.40
C ALA A 35 29.42 6.39 -18.53
N VAL A 36 29.34 5.69 -17.38
CA VAL A 36 28.24 5.81 -16.42
C VAL A 36 28.19 7.20 -15.76
N ALA A 37 29.35 7.79 -15.44
CA ALA A 37 29.40 9.14 -14.88
C ALA A 37 29.05 10.22 -15.91
N GLU A 38 29.47 10.08 -17.16
CA GLU A 38 29.05 10.96 -18.25
C GLU A 38 27.53 10.91 -18.47
N LEU A 39 26.99 9.72 -18.56
CA LEU A 39 25.54 9.53 -18.66
C LEU A 39 24.78 10.18 -17.49
N ALA A 40 25.27 10.03 -16.25
CA ALA A 40 24.63 10.61 -15.08
C ALA A 40 24.58 12.15 -15.12
N ARG A 41 25.55 12.79 -15.78
CA ARG A 41 25.54 14.25 -15.99
C ARG A 41 24.59 14.68 -17.10
N GLU A 42 24.46 13.85 -18.14
CA GLU A 42 23.69 14.13 -19.36
C GLU A 42 22.18 13.98 -19.15
N VAL A 43 21.74 12.89 -18.50
CA VAL A 43 20.31 12.55 -18.39
C VAL A 43 19.53 13.57 -17.56
N GLU A 44 18.34 13.92 -18.02
CA GLU A 44 17.37 14.68 -17.25
C GLU A 44 16.58 13.74 -16.36
N ILE A 45 16.65 13.93 -15.04
CA ILE A 45 15.93 13.12 -14.06
C ILE A 45 14.91 13.97 -13.34
N SER A 46 13.65 13.54 -13.36
CA SER A 46 12.58 14.12 -12.54
C SER A 46 12.06 13.10 -11.53
N VAL A 47 12.05 13.47 -10.25
CA VAL A 47 11.53 12.65 -9.15
C VAL A 47 10.53 13.48 -8.37
N GLY A 48 9.31 12.99 -8.22
CA GLY A 48 8.25 13.70 -7.50
C GLY A 48 7.00 12.85 -7.27
N ALA A 49 5.94 13.49 -6.79
CA ALA A 49 4.66 12.83 -6.51
C ALA A 49 4.01 12.17 -7.75
N GLY A 50 4.38 12.61 -8.95
CA GLY A 50 3.90 12.05 -10.23
C GLY A 50 4.63 10.78 -10.66
N GLY A 51 5.73 10.42 -10.01
CA GLY A 51 6.58 9.29 -10.39
C GLY A 51 8.03 9.72 -10.67
N VAL A 52 8.72 8.88 -11.44
CA VAL A 52 10.12 9.10 -11.85
C VAL A 52 10.21 9.06 -13.37
N SER A 53 10.82 10.09 -13.95
CA SER A 53 11.11 10.09 -15.39
C SER A 53 12.58 10.33 -15.67
N VAL A 54 13.05 9.78 -16.79
CA VAL A 54 14.37 9.98 -17.37
C VAL A 54 14.19 10.45 -18.81
N ASP A 55 14.75 11.62 -19.14
CA ASP A 55 14.62 12.24 -20.48
C ASP A 55 13.13 12.30 -20.93
N GLY A 56 12.24 12.66 -19.99
CA GLY A 56 10.78 12.73 -20.22
C GLY A 56 10.06 11.39 -20.28
N ILE A 57 10.75 10.25 -20.22
CA ILE A 57 10.14 8.91 -20.25
C ILE A 57 9.84 8.45 -18.83
N ASP A 58 8.59 8.03 -18.55
CA ASP A 58 8.21 7.45 -17.26
C ASP A 58 8.90 6.09 -17.03
N VAL A 59 9.74 6.05 -16.00
CA VAL A 59 10.48 4.85 -15.56
C VAL A 59 10.05 4.39 -14.17
N THR A 60 8.93 4.88 -13.64
CA THR A 60 8.47 4.63 -12.25
C THR A 60 8.37 3.14 -11.92
N ALA A 61 7.88 2.33 -12.84
CA ALA A 61 7.80 0.87 -12.65
C ALA A 61 9.16 0.19 -12.86
N GLU A 62 9.90 0.62 -13.88
CA GLU A 62 11.17 0.04 -14.30
C GLU A 62 12.25 0.17 -13.22
N ILE A 63 12.37 1.33 -12.58
CA ILE A 63 13.36 1.56 -11.53
C ILE A 63 13.19 0.65 -10.30
N ARG A 64 12.04 0.00 -10.15
CA ARG A 64 11.75 -0.98 -9.09
C ARG A 64 11.88 -2.43 -9.56
N GLY A 65 12.17 -2.62 -10.83
CA GLY A 65 12.37 -3.93 -11.44
C GLY A 65 13.63 -4.65 -10.92
N PRO A 66 13.71 -5.97 -11.13
CA PRO A 66 14.80 -6.80 -10.60
C PRO A 66 16.17 -6.43 -11.21
N GLU A 67 16.21 -6.01 -12.45
CA GLU A 67 17.43 -5.67 -13.16
C GLU A 67 18.08 -4.41 -12.60
N VAL A 68 17.32 -3.32 -12.48
CA VAL A 68 17.75 -2.09 -11.81
C VAL A 68 18.13 -2.36 -10.34
N THR A 69 17.36 -3.22 -9.65
CA THR A 69 17.63 -3.53 -8.24
C THR A 69 18.96 -4.27 -8.04
N ARG A 70 19.36 -5.13 -8.98
CA ARG A 70 20.66 -5.84 -8.93
C ARG A 70 21.83 -4.91 -9.25
N THR A 71 21.63 -3.95 -10.16
CA THR A 71 22.69 -3.12 -10.73
C THR A 71 22.92 -1.81 -9.97
N VAL A 72 21.89 -1.27 -9.29
CA VAL A 72 21.94 0.07 -8.68
C VAL A 72 23.06 0.24 -7.66
N SER A 73 23.44 -0.79 -6.92
CA SER A 73 24.53 -0.69 -5.94
C SER A 73 25.88 -0.43 -6.59
N LEU A 74 26.11 -0.98 -7.79
CA LEU A 74 27.33 -0.75 -8.57
C LEU A 74 27.37 0.68 -9.10
N VAL A 75 26.30 1.15 -9.74
CA VAL A 75 26.19 2.54 -10.24
C VAL A 75 26.31 3.55 -9.09
N ALA A 76 25.68 3.28 -7.95
CA ALA A 76 25.72 4.14 -6.77
C ALA A 76 27.07 4.10 -6.02
N ALA A 77 27.95 3.15 -6.30
CA ALA A 77 29.32 3.12 -5.78
C ALA A 77 30.27 4.05 -6.54
N ASN A 78 29.93 4.46 -7.77
CA ASN A 78 30.73 5.34 -8.60
C ASN A 78 30.84 6.75 -7.98
N PRO A 79 32.05 7.25 -7.63
CA PRO A 79 32.22 8.54 -6.95
C PRO A 79 31.70 9.73 -7.76
N ASP A 80 31.87 9.71 -9.07
CA ASP A 80 31.47 10.80 -9.96
C ASP A 80 29.95 10.86 -10.13
N VAL A 81 29.29 9.70 -10.21
CA VAL A 81 27.82 9.63 -10.17
C VAL A 81 27.32 10.20 -8.85
N ARG A 82 27.97 9.86 -7.74
CA ARG A 82 27.59 10.39 -6.42
C ARG A 82 27.74 11.91 -6.36
N ALA A 83 28.86 12.43 -6.82
CA ALA A 83 29.11 13.88 -6.84
C ALA A 83 27.97 14.60 -7.60
N GLU A 84 27.60 14.10 -8.77
CA GLU A 84 26.51 14.67 -9.57
C GLU A 84 25.14 14.54 -8.86
N MET A 85 24.82 13.38 -8.24
CA MET A 85 23.57 13.22 -7.49
C MET A 85 23.51 14.15 -6.27
N VAL A 86 24.60 14.31 -5.52
CA VAL A 86 24.68 15.28 -4.40
C VAL A 86 24.43 16.71 -4.89
N ARG A 87 25.06 17.10 -6.00
CA ARG A 87 24.83 18.42 -6.62
C ARG A 87 23.36 18.64 -6.95
N ARG A 88 22.69 17.66 -7.60
CA ARG A 88 21.27 17.75 -7.97
C ARG A 88 20.36 17.76 -6.76
N GLN A 89 20.65 16.98 -5.71
CA GLN A 89 19.87 16.96 -4.46
C GLN A 89 19.94 18.30 -3.73
N ARG A 90 21.11 18.91 -3.67
CA ARG A 90 21.30 20.25 -3.10
C ARG A 90 20.57 21.31 -3.91
N GLU A 91 20.63 21.26 -5.23
CA GLU A 91 19.92 22.17 -6.11
C GLU A 91 18.40 22.01 -5.99
N TRP A 92 17.91 20.77 -5.91
CA TRP A 92 16.48 20.47 -5.67
C TRP A 92 15.97 21.15 -4.40
N THR A 93 16.73 21.06 -3.31
CA THR A 93 16.41 21.68 -2.02
C THR A 93 16.50 23.20 -2.07
N ARG A 94 17.52 23.74 -2.74
CA ARG A 94 17.72 25.19 -2.88
C ARG A 94 16.54 25.85 -3.61
N VAL A 95 16.09 25.27 -4.71
CA VAL A 95 14.98 25.80 -5.52
C VAL A 95 13.66 25.78 -4.77
N ARG A 96 13.47 24.83 -3.85
CA ARG A 96 12.23 24.63 -3.09
C ARG A 96 12.25 25.27 -1.70
N GLY A 97 13.34 25.87 -1.29
CA GLY A 97 13.50 26.47 0.03
C GLY A 97 13.52 25.47 1.17
N GLY A 98 13.74 24.17 0.88
CA GLY A 98 13.77 23.09 1.86
C GLY A 98 13.04 21.84 1.39
N GLY A 99 12.95 20.83 2.29
CA GLY A 99 12.23 19.59 2.00
C GLY A 99 12.55 18.49 2.99
N VAL A 100 11.88 17.36 2.80
CA VAL A 100 12.20 16.09 3.49
C VAL A 100 12.88 15.17 2.49
N LEU A 101 14.13 14.78 2.78
CA LEU A 101 14.90 13.91 1.92
C LEU A 101 15.12 12.55 2.60
N GLU A 102 15.01 11.49 1.81
CA GLU A 102 15.31 10.11 2.23
C GLU A 102 16.51 9.60 1.43
N GLY A 103 17.46 8.95 2.13
CA GLY A 103 18.66 8.35 1.52
C GLY A 103 19.55 7.69 2.55
N ARG A 104 20.80 7.38 2.16
CA ARG A 104 21.77 6.64 2.97
C ARG A 104 22.80 7.54 3.64
N ASP A 105 23.09 8.68 3.03
CA ASP A 105 24.14 9.61 3.42
C ASP A 105 23.67 11.07 3.49
N ILE A 106 22.34 11.27 3.60
CA ILE A 106 21.74 12.61 3.54
C ILE A 106 22.26 13.50 4.68
N GLY A 107 22.27 12.98 5.91
CA GLY A 107 22.68 13.74 7.09
C GLY A 107 24.20 13.78 7.32
N THR A 108 24.99 13.01 6.57
CA THR A 108 26.45 12.95 6.73
C THR A 108 27.20 13.66 5.60
N VAL A 109 26.69 13.57 4.36
CA VAL A 109 27.37 14.07 3.15
C VAL A 109 26.57 15.14 2.43
N VAL A 110 25.26 14.91 2.20
CA VAL A 110 24.44 15.81 1.37
C VAL A 110 24.09 17.09 2.14
N PHE A 111 23.56 16.94 3.35
CA PHE A 111 23.16 18.03 4.25
C PHE A 111 23.66 17.78 5.68
N PRO A 112 24.99 17.96 5.93
CA PRO A 112 25.55 17.79 7.26
C PRO A 112 25.07 18.87 8.26
N ASP A 113 24.44 19.92 7.77
CA ASP A 113 23.85 21.05 8.49
C ASP A 113 22.30 21.03 8.50
N ALA A 114 21.68 19.90 8.16
CA ALA A 114 20.22 19.78 8.18
C ALA A 114 19.64 20.09 9.55
N ALA A 115 18.52 20.82 9.59
CA ALA A 115 17.81 21.22 10.83
C ALA A 115 17.38 20.03 11.71
N LEU A 116 17.13 18.88 11.11
CA LEU A 116 16.85 17.62 11.78
C LEU A 116 17.43 16.47 10.96
N LYS A 117 18.32 15.69 11.55
CA LYS A 117 18.85 14.45 11.00
C LYS A 117 18.23 13.28 11.73
N VAL A 118 17.76 12.30 10.97
CA VAL A 118 17.08 11.12 11.52
C VAL A 118 17.72 9.86 10.96
N TYR A 119 18.14 8.97 11.86
CA TYR A 119 18.59 7.64 11.50
C TYR A 119 17.50 6.63 11.87
N LEU A 120 16.79 6.14 10.84
CA LEU A 120 15.74 5.15 11.02
C LEU A 120 16.34 3.74 11.07
N THR A 121 16.03 3.00 12.08
CA THR A 121 16.41 1.59 12.22
C THR A 121 15.16 0.71 12.42
N ALA A 122 15.29 -0.57 12.13
CA ALA A 122 14.33 -1.61 12.46
C ALA A 122 15.03 -2.96 12.50
N SER A 123 14.46 -3.94 13.22
CA SER A 123 15.03 -5.29 13.24
C SER A 123 15.11 -5.89 11.83
N PRO A 124 16.11 -6.76 11.56
CA PRO A 124 16.26 -7.39 10.24
C PRO A 124 14.97 -8.11 9.80
N GLU A 125 14.25 -8.76 10.73
CA GLU A 125 13.01 -9.46 10.47
C GLU A 125 11.90 -8.50 10.06
N VAL A 126 11.80 -7.34 10.72
CA VAL A 126 10.79 -6.31 10.39
C VAL A 126 11.10 -5.70 9.02
N ARG A 127 12.39 -5.41 8.72
CA ARG A 127 12.80 -4.89 7.41
C ARG A 127 12.52 -5.89 6.28
N ALA A 128 12.87 -7.16 6.48
CA ALA A 128 12.59 -8.21 5.51
C ALA A 128 11.09 -8.38 5.29
N ARG A 129 10.29 -8.38 6.36
CA ARG A 129 8.83 -8.49 6.28
C ARG A 129 8.20 -7.30 5.54
N ARG A 130 8.64 -6.06 5.83
CA ARG A 130 8.19 -4.87 5.11
C ARG A 130 8.53 -4.96 3.62
N ARG A 131 9.77 -5.36 3.30
CA ARG A 131 10.22 -5.49 1.91
C ARG A 131 9.52 -6.60 1.15
N THR A 132 9.29 -7.76 1.77
CA THR A 132 8.52 -8.86 1.17
C THR A 132 7.08 -8.42 0.86
N ALA A 133 6.49 -7.58 1.70
CA ALA A 133 5.17 -7.02 1.43
C ALA A 133 5.14 -6.04 0.22
N GLU A 134 6.28 -5.42 -0.11
CA GLU A 134 6.43 -4.53 -1.26
C GLU A 134 6.75 -5.29 -2.57
N VAL A 135 7.48 -6.40 -2.46
CA VAL A 135 7.99 -7.19 -3.61
C VAL A 135 7.27 -8.53 -3.63
N SER A 136 6.26 -8.64 -4.47
CA SER A 136 5.31 -9.78 -4.50
C SER A 136 5.88 -11.12 -5.01
N ASP A 137 7.13 -11.17 -5.51
CA ASP A 137 7.64 -12.32 -6.26
C ASP A 137 8.84 -13.04 -5.60
N LEU A 138 9.28 -12.60 -4.42
CA LEU A 138 10.43 -13.19 -3.70
C LEU A 138 10.01 -13.71 -2.32
N ASP A 139 10.56 -14.87 -1.93
CA ASP A 139 10.37 -15.40 -0.60
C ASP A 139 11.14 -14.60 0.47
N PHE A 140 10.69 -14.71 1.73
CA PHE A 140 11.25 -13.96 2.85
C PHE A 140 12.77 -14.16 3.02
N LYS A 141 13.28 -15.38 2.81
CA LYS A 141 14.72 -15.67 3.00
C LYS A 141 15.56 -14.99 1.94
N THR A 142 15.10 -15.02 0.69
CA THR A 142 15.75 -14.34 -0.44
C THR A 142 15.76 -12.83 -0.22
N VAL A 143 14.63 -12.25 0.20
CA VAL A 143 14.53 -10.82 0.52
C VAL A 143 15.44 -10.44 1.70
N ALA A 144 15.50 -11.24 2.76
CA ALA A 144 16.35 -10.97 3.90
C ALA A 144 17.84 -11.02 3.53
N ALA A 145 18.26 -12.01 2.72
CA ALA A 145 19.62 -12.11 2.21
C ALA A 145 20.00 -10.93 1.32
N ASP A 146 19.10 -10.49 0.44
CA ASP A 146 19.32 -9.33 -0.43
C ASP A 146 19.45 -8.02 0.37
N ILE A 147 18.64 -7.84 1.41
CA ILE A 147 18.76 -6.68 2.32
C ILE A 147 20.11 -6.70 3.02
N ALA A 148 20.51 -7.83 3.62
CA ALA A 148 21.77 -7.97 4.34
C ALA A 148 22.97 -7.71 3.42
N ARG A 149 22.96 -8.28 2.21
CA ARG A 149 24.00 -8.04 1.20
C ARG A 149 24.10 -6.56 0.81
N ARG A 150 22.98 -5.90 0.61
CA ARG A 150 22.94 -4.49 0.25
C ARG A 150 23.41 -3.59 1.37
N ASP A 151 23.00 -3.86 2.62
CA ASP A 151 23.44 -3.12 3.78
C ASP A 151 24.97 -3.25 3.96
N ALA A 152 25.54 -4.44 3.75
CA ALA A 152 26.99 -4.66 3.80
C ALA A 152 27.72 -3.87 2.70
N LEU A 153 27.18 -3.82 1.47
CA LEU A 153 27.71 -3.02 0.38
C LEU A 153 27.62 -1.51 0.68
N ASP A 154 26.49 -1.05 1.24
CA ASP A 154 26.26 0.35 1.57
C ASP A 154 27.17 0.82 2.73
N GLN A 155 27.49 -0.05 3.70
CA GLN A 155 28.41 0.23 4.82
C GLN A 155 29.89 0.18 4.40
N GLY A 156 30.24 -0.74 3.48
CA GLY A 156 31.62 -0.94 3.02
C GLY A 156 32.11 0.01 1.94
N ARG A 157 31.32 1.00 1.52
CA ARG A 157 31.72 1.97 0.49
C ARG A 157 32.83 2.90 0.99
N GLU A 158 33.84 3.14 0.14
CA GLU A 158 34.87 4.17 0.41
C GLU A 158 34.26 5.59 0.33
N ALA A 159 33.36 5.82 -0.64
CA ALA A 159 32.72 7.12 -0.82
C ALA A 159 31.30 7.08 -0.19
N SER A 160 31.04 7.93 0.79
CA SER A 160 29.75 8.10 1.47
C SER A 160 29.18 6.79 2.03
N PRO A 161 29.84 6.15 2.99
CA PRO A 161 29.33 4.94 3.63
C PRO A 161 28.00 5.21 4.34
N LEU A 162 27.19 4.17 4.51
CA LEU A 162 26.01 4.25 5.37
C LEU A 162 26.45 4.36 6.83
N THR A 163 26.55 5.59 7.32
CA THR A 163 26.91 5.89 8.71
C THR A 163 25.85 6.78 9.35
N GLN A 164 25.70 6.63 10.65
CA GLN A 164 24.88 7.52 11.45
C GLN A 164 25.63 8.84 11.64
N ALA A 165 25.00 9.98 11.41
CA ALA A 165 25.54 11.27 11.80
C ALA A 165 25.54 11.41 13.33
N ASP A 166 26.56 12.03 13.91
CA ASP A 166 26.72 12.14 15.37
C ASP A 166 25.55 12.85 16.06
N ASP A 167 24.94 13.81 15.37
CA ASP A 167 23.78 14.57 15.82
C ASP A 167 22.44 14.01 15.32
N ALA A 168 22.43 12.81 14.73
CA ALA A 168 21.21 12.19 14.24
C ALA A 168 20.36 11.62 15.38
N VAL A 169 19.06 11.89 15.32
CA VAL A 169 18.05 11.23 16.15
C VAL A 169 17.86 9.79 15.66
N VAL A 170 18.25 8.82 16.48
CA VAL A 170 18.00 7.41 16.19
C VAL A 170 16.57 7.06 16.57
N VAL A 171 15.84 6.46 15.63
CA VAL A 171 14.47 5.99 15.85
C VAL A 171 14.36 4.54 15.42
N ASP A 172 14.16 3.65 16.39
CA ASP A 172 13.78 2.27 16.10
C ASP A 172 12.29 2.23 15.73
N THR A 173 12.04 1.85 14.49
CA THR A 173 10.70 1.80 13.90
C THR A 173 10.07 0.41 13.98
N SER A 174 10.70 -0.56 14.67
CA SER A 174 10.23 -1.95 14.69
C SER A 174 8.80 -2.08 15.19
N ASP A 175 8.46 -1.35 16.26
CA ASP A 175 7.16 -1.41 16.93
C ASP A 175 6.37 -0.11 16.85
N LEU A 176 6.90 0.91 16.18
CA LEU A 176 6.26 2.21 16.06
C LEU A 176 5.41 2.34 14.80
N SER A 177 4.34 3.10 14.92
CA SER A 177 3.56 3.49 13.76
C SER A 177 4.19 4.68 13.04
N VAL A 178 3.85 4.82 11.75
CA VAL A 178 4.30 5.96 10.94
C VAL A 178 3.89 7.30 11.58
N GLU A 179 2.66 7.40 12.10
CA GLU A 179 2.15 8.61 12.77
C GLU A 179 2.93 8.91 14.04
N ALA A 180 3.18 7.90 14.88
CA ALA A 180 3.96 8.07 16.10
C ALA A 180 5.40 8.53 15.81
N ILE A 181 6.01 7.95 14.75
CA ILE A 181 7.33 8.38 14.28
C ILE A 181 7.27 9.83 13.79
N VAL A 182 6.30 10.18 12.96
CA VAL A 182 6.14 11.55 12.43
C VAL A 182 5.89 12.55 13.56
N ASP A 183 5.00 12.25 14.51
CA ASP A 183 4.73 13.12 15.66
C ASP A 183 5.98 13.32 16.52
N GLN A 184 6.74 12.24 16.78
CA GLN A 184 8.01 12.30 17.49
C GLN A 184 9.05 13.16 16.76
N LEU A 185 9.13 13.08 15.43
CA LEU A 185 10.09 13.83 14.65
C LEU A 185 9.69 15.30 14.50
N VAL A 186 8.41 15.59 14.28
CA VAL A 186 7.90 16.97 14.17
C VAL A 186 8.11 17.71 15.48
N SER A 187 7.90 17.08 16.64
CA SER A 187 8.14 17.71 17.96
C SER A 187 9.62 18.06 18.23
N ARG A 188 10.56 17.53 17.43
CA ARG A 188 12.01 17.81 17.57
C ARG A 188 12.51 18.90 16.66
N LEU A 189 11.69 19.38 15.71
CA LEU A 189 12.10 20.47 14.83
C LEU A 189 12.26 21.78 15.62
N PRO A 190 13.31 22.57 15.30
CA PRO A 190 13.48 23.92 15.86
C PRO A 190 12.24 24.79 15.56
N GLY A 191 11.76 25.53 16.53
CA GLY A 191 10.56 26.41 16.41
C GLY A 191 9.22 25.77 16.80
N GLN A 192 9.13 24.44 16.90
CA GLN A 192 7.93 23.78 17.45
C GLN A 192 8.02 23.52 18.97
N ARG A 193 9.21 23.61 19.56
CA ARG A 193 9.41 23.48 21.02
C ARG A 193 8.82 24.66 21.79
N GLU A 194 8.82 25.87 21.23
CA GLU A 194 8.24 27.05 21.87
C GLU A 194 6.71 27.05 21.84
N ALA A 195 6.10 26.52 20.77
CA ALA A 195 4.65 26.39 20.65
C ALA A 195 4.03 25.32 21.58
N ALA A 196 4.83 24.34 22.01
CA ALA A 196 4.38 23.28 22.92
C ALA A 196 4.45 23.69 24.41
N SER A 197 5.31 24.67 24.78
CA SER A 197 5.46 25.14 26.17
C SER A 197 4.44 26.20 26.56
N THR A 198 3.69 26.77 25.61
CA THR A 198 2.68 27.82 25.82
C THR A 198 1.24 27.36 25.67
N ARG A 199 0.99 26.04 25.53
CA ARG A 199 -0.39 25.52 25.56
C ARG A 199 -0.80 25.18 27.00
N PRO A 200 -1.77 25.90 27.56
CA PRO A 200 -2.43 25.44 28.81
C PRO A 200 -3.17 24.13 28.54
N ALA A 201 -3.24 23.28 29.55
CA ALA A 201 -3.98 22.03 29.52
C ALA A 201 -5.42 22.26 29.03
N PRO A 202 -5.98 21.37 28.19
CA PRO A 202 -7.33 21.57 27.68
C PRO A 202 -8.33 21.42 28.82
N ASP A 203 -9.04 22.49 29.10
CA ASP A 203 -10.19 22.54 30.01
C ASP A 203 -11.33 21.73 29.42
N SER A 204 -11.92 20.84 30.20
CA SER A 204 -12.85 19.78 29.77
C SER A 204 -14.28 20.25 29.50
N THR A 205 -14.52 21.53 29.26
CA THR A 205 -15.89 22.11 29.18
C THR A 205 -16.22 22.89 27.91
N ALA A 206 -15.52 22.73 26.81
CA ALA A 206 -15.87 23.43 25.55
C ALA A 206 -16.12 22.46 24.37
N LEU A 207 -17.15 21.65 24.45
CA LEU A 207 -17.77 21.00 23.31
C LEU A 207 -19.01 21.77 22.91
N ALA A 208 -18.87 22.82 22.11
CA ALA A 208 -19.89 23.29 21.17
C ALA A 208 -19.39 24.46 20.32
N HIS A 209 -19.60 24.34 19.03
CA HIS A 209 -19.57 25.37 17.97
C HIS A 209 -18.19 25.82 17.45
N GLY A 210 -17.92 25.41 16.24
CA GLY A 210 -16.99 26.13 15.37
C GLY A 210 -16.43 25.37 14.18
N GLY A 211 -17.10 25.44 13.02
CA GLY A 211 -16.43 25.50 11.72
C GLY A 211 -16.13 24.19 10.99
N ASP A 212 -17.14 23.65 10.36
CA ASP A 212 -17.07 22.71 9.23
C ASP A 212 -16.17 23.26 8.10
N ARG A 213 -14.92 22.75 7.98
CA ARG A 213 -14.13 22.83 6.74
C ARG A 213 -13.37 21.52 6.52
N GLY A 214 -13.93 20.64 5.67
CA GLY A 214 -13.13 19.62 4.97
C GLY A 214 -13.05 18.23 5.58
N ARG A 215 -13.98 17.78 6.43
CA ARG A 215 -14.18 16.35 6.69
C ARG A 215 -14.95 15.75 5.51
N HIS A 216 -14.25 15.09 4.61
CA HIS A 216 -14.91 14.22 3.65
C HIS A 216 -15.54 13.06 4.43
N GLY A 217 -16.83 13.21 4.77
CA GLY A 217 -17.60 12.18 5.46
C GLY A 217 -17.77 10.95 4.60
N HIS A 218 -16.86 9.99 4.74
CA HIS A 218 -16.91 8.71 4.02
C HIS A 218 -18.05 7.78 4.50
N ALA A 219 -18.65 8.07 5.65
CA ALA A 219 -19.71 7.28 6.29
C ALA A 219 -21.12 7.87 6.12
N ARG A 220 -21.38 8.75 5.13
CA ARG A 220 -22.75 9.24 4.92
C ARG A 220 -23.59 8.18 4.20
N PRO A 221 -24.82 7.90 4.67
CA PRO A 221 -25.82 7.17 3.89
C PRO A 221 -25.97 7.86 2.53
N GLY A 222 -25.93 7.07 1.44
CA GLY A 222 -26.06 7.61 0.10
C GLY A 222 -27.37 8.38 -0.08
N THR A 223 -27.33 9.49 -0.79
CA THR A 223 -28.54 10.21 -1.20
C THR A 223 -29.45 9.29 -2.03
N ARG A 224 -30.77 9.57 -2.09
CA ARG A 224 -31.72 8.78 -2.92
C ARG A 224 -31.23 8.67 -4.37
N GLY A 225 -30.65 9.72 -4.95
CA GLY A 225 -30.10 9.71 -6.30
C GLY A 225 -28.89 8.77 -6.43
N GLU A 226 -27.98 8.75 -5.46
CA GLU A 226 -26.83 7.84 -5.43
C GLU A 226 -27.26 6.37 -5.29
N LEU A 227 -28.30 6.09 -4.50
CA LEU A 227 -28.85 4.74 -4.35
C LEU A 227 -29.51 4.23 -5.63
N ILE A 228 -30.22 5.09 -6.36
CA ILE A 228 -30.82 4.77 -7.68
C ILE A 228 -29.69 4.51 -8.69
N LEU A 229 -28.70 5.39 -8.77
CA LEU A 229 -27.54 5.22 -9.66
C LEU A 229 -26.78 3.93 -9.34
N TYR A 230 -26.54 3.65 -8.06
CA TYR A 230 -25.95 2.38 -7.62
C TYR A 230 -26.76 1.19 -8.11
N GLY A 231 -28.09 1.22 -7.94
CA GLY A 231 -29.00 0.16 -8.38
C GLY A 231 -28.92 -0.12 -9.88
N VAL A 232 -28.95 0.95 -10.69
CA VAL A 232 -28.86 0.85 -12.16
C VAL A 232 -27.50 0.31 -12.60
N VAL A 233 -26.40 0.90 -12.12
CA VAL A 233 -25.04 0.47 -12.48
C VAL A 233 -24.79 -0.96 -12.01
N ARG A 234 -25.17 -1.29 -10.78
CA ARG A 234 -25.10 -2.66 -10.26
C ARG A 234 -25.88 -3.64 -11.12
N GLY A 235 -27.11 -3.27 -11.53
CA GLY A 235 -27.95 -4.09 -12.42
C GLY A 235 -27.26 -4.38 -13.75
N ALA A 236 -26.69 -3.37 -14.38
CA ALA A 236 -25.93 -3.49 -15.62
C ALA A 236 -24.70 -4.40 -15.45
N LEU A 237 -23.89 -4.17 -14.38
CA LEU A 237 -22.72 -4.99 -14.07
C LEU A 237 -23.07 -6.46 -13.81
N LEU A 238 -24.17 -6.71 -13.09
CA LEU A 238 -24.66 -8.08 -12.83
C LEU A 238 -25.19 -8.75 -14.08
N ALA A 239 -25.88 -8.03 -14.95
CA ALA A 239 -26.33 -8.55 -16.24
C ALA A 239 -25.13 -8.94 -17.11
N PHE A 240 -24.14 -8.04 -17.22
CA PHE A 240 -22.89 -8.32 -17.93
C PHE A 240 -22.16 -9.54 -17.32
N ALA A 241 -22.01 -9.59 -16.00
CA ALA A 241 -21.34 -10.70 -15.32
C ALA A 241 -22.06 -12.05 -15.58
N ARG A 242 -23.39 -12.06 -15.57
CA ARG A 242 -24.16 -13.26 -15.83
C ARG A 242 -24.11 -13.73 -17.29
N LEU A 243 -24.14 -12.79 -18.21
CA LEU A 243 -24.10 -13.10 -19.64
C LEU A 243 -22.69 -13.48 -20.09
N TRP A 244 -21.69 -12.66 -19.79
CA TRP A 244 -20.33 -12.82 -20.28
C TRP A 244 -19.52 -13.89 -19.54
N PHE A 245 -19.62 -13.89 -18.18
CA PHE A 245 -18.86 -14.83 -17.34
C PHE A 245 -19.71 -16.02 -16.87
N ARG A 246 -21.00 -16.05 -17.19
CA ARG A 246 -21.93 -17.08 -16.66
C ARG A 246 -21.76 -17.25 -15.17
N VAL A 247 -21.60 -16.12 -14.44
CA VAL A 247 -21.28 -16.10 -13.02
C VAL A 247 -22.39 -16.77 -12.19
N LYS A 248 -21.98 -17.61 -11.24
CA LYS A 248 -22.89 -18.20 -10.23
C LYS A 248 -22.21 -18.11 -8.88
N ALA A 249 -23.01 -17.88 -7.82
CA ALA A 249 -22.56 -17.88 -6.43
C ALA A 249 -23.31 -18.96 -5.66
N SER A 250 -22.60 -19.72 -4.84
CA SER A 250 -23.11 -20.69 -3.89
C SER A 250 -22.82 -20.24 -2.46
N GLY A 251 -23.61 -20.69 -1.48
CA GLY A 251 -23.46 -20.31 -0.08
C GLY A 251 -23.89 -18.88 0.24
N THR A 252 -24.65 -18.21 -0.63
CA THR A 252 -25.08 -16.81 -0.42
C THR A 252 -25.97 -16.60 0.81
N HIS A 253 -26.58 -17.66 1.34
CA HIS A 253 -27.32 -17.66 2.60
C HIS A 253 -26.41 -17.38 3.83
N ASN A 254 -25.12 -17.56 3.69
CA ASN A 254 -24.12 -17.22 4.70
C ASN A 254 -23.87 -15.71 4.83
N VAL A 255 -24.34 -14.90 3.87
CA VAL A 255 -24.16 -13.45 3.94
C VAL A 255 -25.23 -12.83 4.83
N PRO A 256 -24.87 -12.07 5.88
CA PRO A 256 -25.84 -11.47 6.79
C PRO A 256 -26.83 -10.55 6.05
N GLU A 257 -28.12 -10.78 6.25
CA GLU A 257 -29.17 -9.94 5.66
C GLU A 257 -29.26 -8.55 6.30
N ARG A 258 -28.87 -8.42 7.57
CA ARG A 258 -28.91 -7.19 8.35
C ARG A 258 -27.58 -6.98 9.07
N GLY A 259 -27.34 -5.74 9.50
CA GLY A 259 -26.10 -5.36 10.19
C GLY A 259 -24.87 -5.29 9.27
N ALA A 260 -23.77 -4.75 9.75
CA ALA A 260 -22.51 -4.71 9.02
C ALA A 260 -21.81 -6.08 9.05
N PHE A 261 -20.98 -6.33 8.05
CA PHE A 261 -20.07 -7.47 7.97
C PHE A 261 -18.89 -7.13 7.09
N ILE A 262 -17.80 -7.89 7.22
CA ILE A 262 -16.64 -7.81 6.37
C ILE A 262 -16.70 -8.95 5.37
N LEU A 263 -16.74 -8.66 4.07
CA LEU A 263 -16.58 -9.66 3.02
C LEU A 263 -15.09 -9.77 2.69
N ALA A 264 -14.52 -10.96 2.79
CA ALA A 264 -13.09 -11.23 2.60
C ALA A 264 -12.85 -12.19 1.42
N PRO A 265 -12.83 -11.69 0.17
CA PRO A 265 -12.61 -12.51 -1.00
C PRO A 265 -11.14 -12.68 -1.32
N VAL A 266 -10.78 -13.79 -2.00
CA VAL A 266 -9.51 -13.93 -2.73
C VAL A 266 -9.42 -12.86 -3.83
N HIS A 267 -8.20 -12.41 -4.19
CA HIS A 267 -8.01 -11.36 -5.19
C HIS A 267 -7.09 -11.80 -6.33
N ARG A 268 -7.68 -12.14 -7.49
CA ARG A 268 -6.97 -12.65 -8.68
C ARG A 268 -7.10 -11.75 -9.91
N SER A 269 -8.16 -10.94 -9.97
CA SER A 269 -8.49 -10.17 -11.18
C SER A 269 -9.00 -8.77 -10.84
N ASN A 270 -8.87 -7.84 -11.79
CA ASN A 270 -9.56 -6.55 -11.71
C ASN A 270 -11.09 -6.70 -11.71
N LEU A 271 -11.60 -7.86 -12.13
CA LEU A 271 -13.03 -8.13 -12.17
C LEU A 271 -13.61 -8.47 -10.80
N ASP A 272 -12.78 -8.86 -9.82
CA ASP A 272 -13.25 -9.42 -8.55
C ASP A 272 -14.15 -8.44 -7.78
N PHE A 273 -13.86 -7.12 -7.81
CA PHE A 273 -14.70 -6.11 -7.16
C PHE A 273 -16.12 -6.05 -7.74
N MET A 274 -16.28 -6.33 -9.04
CA MET A 274 -17.58 -6.40 -9.71
C MET A 274 -18.25 -7.75 -9.43
N LEU A 275 -17.48 -8.84 -9.44
CA LEU A 275 -17.97 -10.19 -9.27
C LEU A 275 -18.57 -10.42 -7.86
N VAL A 276 -17.97 -9.82 -6.81
CA VAL A 276 -18.50 -9.93 -5.45
C VAL A 276 -19.89 -9.29 -5.28
N LEU A 277 -20.32 -8.40 -6.19
CA LEU A 277 -21.67 -7.83 -6.17
C LEU A 277 -22.77 -8.89 -6.36
N VAL A 278 -22.42 -10.10 -6.82
CA VAL A 278 -23.37 -11.21 -7.01
C VAL A 278 -23.80 -11.84 -5.68
N VAL A 279 -22.96 -11.77 -4.64
CA VAL A 279 -23.18 -12.51 -3.37
C VAL A 279 -24.28 -11.92 -2.50
N THR A 280 -24.61 -10.62 -2.66
CA THR A 280 -25.67 -9.96 -1.88
C THR A 280 -26.37 -8.86 -2.67
N ARG A 281 -27.60 -8.52 -2.31
CA ARG A 281 -28.32 -7.36 -2.85
C ARG A 281 -27.97 -6.05 -2.13
N ARG A 282 -27.33 -6.14 -0.99
CA ARG A 282 -26.94 -4.98 -0.17
C ARG A 282 -25.84 -4.18 -0.84
N ARG A 283 -25.85 -2.87 -0.65
CA ARG A 283 -24.74 -2.01 -1.03
C ARG A 283 -23.53 -2.37 -0.16
N MET A 284 -22.41 -2.62 -0.79
CA MET A 284 -21.13 -2.87 -0.09
C MET A 284 -20.17 -1.73 -0.35
N ARG A 285 -19.38 -1.40 0.64
CA ARG A 285 -18.27 -0.45 0.50
C ARG A 285 -16.99 -1.21 0.18
N PHE A 286 -16.07 -0.57 -0.52
CA PHE A 286 -14.76 -1.17 -0.83
C PHE A 286 -13.67 -0.12 -0.92
N LEU A 287 -12.47 -0.50 -0.49
CA LEU A 287 -11.29 0.34 -0.57
C LEU A 287 -10.76 0.34 -2.01
N ALA A 288 -10.51 1.52 -2.56
CA ALA A 288 -9.95 1.63 -3.90
C ALA A 288 -8.89 2.74 -3.95
N LYS A 289 -7.96 2.62 -4.91
CA LYS A 289 -6.85 3.57 -5.05
C LYS A 289 -7.37 4.99 -5.26
N ASP A 290 -6.85 5.94 -4.49
CA ASP A 290 -7.19 7.38 -4.54
C ASP A 290 -7.06 8.01 -5.94
N THR A 291 -6.13 7.49 -6.76
CA THR A 291 -5.96 7.94 -8.15
C THR A 291 -7.21 7.75 -9.03
N LEU A 292 -8.14 6.86 -8.66
CA LEU A 292 -9.42 6.68 -9.36
C LEU A 292 -10.36 7.88 -9.18
N TRP A 293 -10.12 8.71 -8.16
CA TRP A 293 -10.88 9.94 -7.90
C TRP A 293 -10.31 11.18 -8.60
N LYS A 294 -9.18 11.04 -9.32
CA LYS A 294 -8.62 12.11 -10.16
C LYS A 294 -9.29 12.09 -11.53
N GLY A 295 -10.51 12.66 -11.64
CA GLY A 295 -11.19 12.75 -12.93
C GLY A 295 -12.71 12.71 -12.86
N PRO A 296 -13.42 12.72 -14.01
CA PRO A 296 -14.90 12.80 -14.07
C PRO A 296 -15.61 11.59 -13.44
N TRP A 297 -14.91 10.46 -13.28
CA TRP A 297 -15.43 9.21 -12.72
C TRP A 297 -15.48 9.19 -11.18
N ALA A 298 -14.90 10.20 -10.49
CA ALA A 298 -14.84 10.27 -9.04
C ALA A 298 -16.22 10.11 -8.37
N ARG A 299 -17.23 10.82 -8.89
CA ARG A 299 -18.62 10.74 -8.39
C ARG A 299 -19.22 9.35 -8.58
N LEU A 300 -18.91 8.69 -9.70
CA LEU A 300 -19.38 7.34 -9.98
C LEU A 300 -18.77 6.33 -9.01
N PHE A 301 -17.45 6.37 -8.77
CA PHE A 301 -16.80 5.48 -7.80
C PHE A 301 -17.32 5.68 -6.39
N THR A 302 -17.57 6.92 -5.96
CA THR A 302 -18.21 7.21 -4.66
C THR A 302 -19.63 6.66 -4.60
N ALA A 303 -20.44 6.87 -5.64
CA ALA A 303 -21.81 6.34 -5.72
C ALA A 303 -21.83 4.80 -5.67
N LEU A 304 -20.86 4.14 -6.29
CA LEU A 304 -20.68 2.69 -6.25
C LEU A 304 -20.19 2.15 -4.89
N GLY A 305 -19.91 3.03 -3.92
CA GLY A 305 -19.48 2.63 -2.59
C GLY A 305 -17.96 2.57 -2.41
N GLY A 306 -17.19 3.04 -3.38
CA GLY A 306 -15.73 3.13 -3.28
C GLY A 306 -15.30 4.14 -2.22
N ILE A 307 -14.21 3.82 -1.52
CA ILE A 307 -13.55 4.66 -0.53
C ILE A 307 -12.12 4.86 -1.00
N PRO A 308 -11.70 6.13 -1.26
CA PRO A 308 -10.32 6.39 -1.68
C PRO A 308 -9.34 6.08 -0.56
N VAL A 309 -8.30 5.32 -0.86
CA VAL A 309 -7.19 5.05 0.05
C VAL A 309 -5.87 5.22 -0.67
N ALA A 310 -4.91 5.88 -0.03
CA ALA A 310 -3.54 5.94 -0.51
C ALA A 310 -2.89 4.56 -0.35
N ARG A 311 -2.23 4.04 -1.39
CA ARG A 311 -1.51 2.77 -1.30
C ARG A 311 -0.06 3.02 -0.89
N GLY A 312 0.46 2.19 0.02
CA GLY A 312 1.89 2.15 0.33
C GLY A 312 2.28 2.10 1.79
N THR A 313 1.34 2.28 2.69
CA THR A 313 1.56 2.10 4.14
C THR A 313 0.44 1.23 4.71
N VAL A 314 0.67 0.59 5.85
CA VAL A 314 -0.42 0.07 6.69
C VAL A 314 -1.20 1.31 7.14
N ASP A 315 -2.15 1.70 6.30
CA ASP A 315 -2.84 2.97 6.43
C ASP A 315 -3.82 2.86 7.60
N ARG A 316 -3.41 3.37 8.76
CA ARG A 316 -4.28 3.48 9.93
C ARG A 316 -5.52 4.31 9.62
N GLU A 317 -5.39 5.28 8.73
CA GLU A 317 -6.51 6.08 8.26
C GLU A 317 -7.50 5.21 7.47
N ALA A 318 -7.00 4.34 6.58
CA ALA A 318 -7.84 3.36 5.88
C ALA A 318 -8.53 2.40 6.84
N LEU A 319 -7.81 1.87 7.84
CA LEU A 319 -8.41 0.98 8.86
C LEU A 319 -9.42 1.72 9.73
N ARG A 320 -9.17 2.98 10.09
CA ARG A 320 -10.12 3.83 10.80
C ARG A 320 -11.38 4.06 9.97
N THR A 321 -11.21 4.41 8.69
CA THR A 321 -12.34 4.55 7.75
C THR A 321 -13.12 3.25 7.60
N CYS A 322 -12.45 2.09 7.58
CA CYS A 322 -13.11 0.78 7.60
C CYS A 322 -13.98 0.58 8.85
N ILE A 323 -13.46 0.96 10.02
CA ILE A 323 -14.20 0.88 11.29
C ILE A 323 -15.41 1.82 11.25
N GLU A 324 -15.23 3.07 10.84
CA GLU A 324 -16.32 4.06 10.72
C GLU A 324 -17.44 3.59 9.78
N VAL A 325 -17.10 2.94 8.66
CA VAL A 325 -18.07 2.35 7.72
C VAL A 325 -18.87 1.21 8.36
N ILE A 326 -18.18 0.33 9.07
CA ILE A 326 -18.79 -0.79 9.78
C ILE A 326 -19.71 -0.28 10.92
N GLU A 327 -19.26 0.71 11.69
CA GLU A 327 -20.04 1.34 12.77
C GLU A 327 -21.28 2.07 12.23
N ALA A 328 -21.20 2.60 10.99
CA ALA A 328 -22.36 3.14 10.29
C ALA A 328 -23.35 2.05 9.78
N GLY A 329 -23.07 0.77 10.05
CA GLY A 329 -23.94 -0.36 9.67
C GLY A 329 -23.82 -0.82 8.23
N GLU A 330 -22.81 -0.31 7.46
CA GLU A 330 -22.60 -0.66 6.06
C GLU A 330 -21.64 -1.86 5.92
N PRO A 331 -21.94 -2.84 5.03
CA PRO A 331 -21.02 -3.92 4.72
C PRO A 331 -19.78 -3.44 3.99
N LEU A 332 -18.63 -4.05 4.30
CA LEU A 332 -17.32 -3.67 3.75
C LEU A 332 -16.66 -4.87 3.05
N VAL A 333 -16.13 -4.66 1.85
CA VAL A 333 -15.29 -5.62 1.14
C VAL A 333 -13.83 -5.29 1.42
N MET A 334 -13.10 -6.24 1.98
CA MET A 334 -11.66 -6.15 2.22
C MET A 334 -10.97 -7.33 1.58
N PHE A 335 -10.09 -7.08 0.62
CA PHE A 335 -9.26 -8.13 0.02
C PHE A 335 -8.06 -8.38 0.93
N PRO A 336 -8.00 -9.53 1.65
CA PRO A 336 -6.99 -9.72 2.69
C PRO A 336 -5.57 -9.89 2.14
N GLU A 337 -5.41 -10.22 0.85
CA GLU A 337 -4.11 -10.28 0.16
C GLU A 337 -3.55 -8.88 -0.16
N GLY A 338 -4.32 -7.80 0.04
CA GLY A 338 -3.92 -6.40 -0.18
C GLY A 338 -3.72 -6.01 -1.65
N THR A 339 -3.27 -6.93 -2.48
CA THR A 339 -3.04 -6.75 -3.92
C THR A 339 -3.51 -7.97 -4.70
N ARG A 340 -3.70 -7.80 -6.02
CA ARG A 340 -4.03 -8.93 -6.91
C ARG A 340 -2.86 -9.90 -6.97
N GLN A 341 -3.14 -11.16 -6.72
CA GLN A 341 -2.20 -12.26 -6.79
C GLN A 341 -2.48 -13.14 -8.02
N HIS A 342 -1.67 -14.18 -8.23
CA HIS A 342 -1.80 -15.13 -9.33
C HIS A 342 -1.52 -16.56 -8.83
N GLY A 343 -1.98 -17.52 -9.61
CA GLY A 343 -1.72 -18.94 -9.37
C GLY A 343 -2.63 -19.58 -8.29
N PRO A 344 -2.38 -20.86 -7.98
CA PRO A 344 -3.30 -21.69 -7.19
C PRO A 344 -3.22 -21.49 -5.69
N VAL A 345 -2.16 -20.83 -5.19
CA VAL A 345 -1.92 -20.65 -3.76
C VAL A 345 -2.37 -19.26 -3.33
N VAL A 346 -3.25 -19.21 -2.33
CA VAL A 346 -3.62 -17.94 -1.68
C VAL A 346 -2.40 -17.43 -0.91
N GLN A 347 -2.00 -16.19 -1.19
CA GLN A 347 -0.84 -15.60 -0.56
C GLN A 347 -1.13 -15.20 0.90
N PRO A 348 -0.11 -15.05 1.76
CA PRO A 348 -0.30 -14.64 3.15
C PRO A 348 -1.16 -13.40 3.29
N PHE A 349 -2.09 -13.43 4.24
CA PHE A 349 -3.03 -12.35 4.48
C PHE A 349 -2.47 -11.26 5.39
N PHE A 350 -2.87 -10.03 5.14
CA PHE A 350 -2.73 -8.94 6.09
C PHE A 350 -3.78 -9.05 7.19
N ASP A 351 -3.42 -8.59 8.38
CA ASP A 351 -4.27 -8.63 9.57
C ASP A 351 -5.49 -7.67 9.52
N GLY A 352 -5.62 -6.86 8.47
CA GLY A 352 -6.63 -5.82 8.33
C GLY A 352 -8.06 -6.28 8.64
N PRO A 353 -8.59 -7.31 7.98
CA PRO A 353 -9.95 -7.80 8.24
C PRO A 353 -10.14 -8.28 9.70
N ALA A 354 -9.20 -9.07 10.22
CA ALA A 354 -9.25 -9.56 11.60
C ALA A 354 -9.09 -8.42 12.63
N PHE A 355 -8.27 -7.42 12.32
CA PHE A 355 -8.13 -6.22 13.15
C PHE A 355 -9.43 -5.42 13.23
N VAL A 356 -10.08 -5.15 12.08
CA VAL A 356 -11.38 -4.45 12.04
C VAL A 356 -12.42 -5.27 12.79
N GLN A 357 -12.49 -6.59 12.59
CA GLN A 357 -13.35 -7.49 13.35
C GLN A 357 -13.13 -7.36 14.87
N SER A 358 -11.87 -7.37 15.32
CA SER A 358 -11.53 -7.25 16.76
C SER A 358 -11.94 -5.93 17.40
N ARG A 359 -12.23 -4.91 16.59
CA ARG A 359 -12.65 -3.58 17.05
C ARG A 359 -14.16 -3.38 16.99
N THR A 360 -14.81 -4.02 16.02
CA THR A 360 -16.23 -3.77 15.69
C THR A 360 -17.15 -4.92 16.07
N GLY A 361 -16.61 -6.10 16.33
CA GLY A 361 -17.38 -7.29 16.67
C GLY A 361 -18.20 -7.88 15.50
N VAL A 362 -18.07 -7.36 14.27
CA VAL A 362 -18.85 -7.86 13.12
C VAL A 362 -18.26 -9.15 12.53
N PRO A 363 -19.08 -10.01 11.90
CA PRO A 363 -18.56 -11.23 11.29
C PRO A 363 -17.74 -10.96 10.04
N ILE A 364 -16.71 -11.82 9.80
CA ILE A 364 -16.01 -11.91 8.51
C ILE A 364 -16.66 -13.04 7.70
N VAL A 365 -17.02 -12.74 6.44
CA VAL A 365 -17.57 -13.71 5.49
C VAL A 365 -16.47 -14.01 4.44
N PRO A 366 -15.84 -15.19 4.47
CA PRO A 366 -14.81 -15.59 3.52
C PRO A 366 -15.42 -15.95 2.16
N VAL A 367 -14.73 -15.62 1.05
CA VAL A 367 -15.22 -15.91 -0.31
C VAL A 367 -14.09 -16.40 -1.22
N GLY A 368 -14.28 -17.56 -1.82
CA GLY A 368 -13.46 -18.04 -2.93
C GLY A 368 -14.02 -17.57 -4.27
N ILE A 369 -13.16 -17.11 -5.20
CA ILE A 369 -13.54 -16.71 -6.57
C ILE A 369 -12.69 -17.53 -7.55
N GLY A 370 -13.33 -18.44 -8.29
CA GLY A 370 -12.69 -19.26 -9.30
C GLY A 370 -12.95 -18.76 -10.72
N GLY A 371 -11.97 -18.91 -11.63
CA GLY A 371 -12.06 -18.55 -13.04
C GLY A 371 -11.88 -17.06 -13.36
N SER A 372 -11.78 -16.15 -12.36
CA SER A 372 -11.62 -14.71 -12.62
C SER A 372 -10.25 -14.36 -13.19
N GLU A 373 -9.19 -15.08 -12.79
CA GLU A 373 -7.85 -14.93 -13.36
C GLU A 373 -7.82 -15.32 -14.85
N ALA A 374 -8.46 -16.42 -15.23
CA ALA A 374 -8.57 -16.85 -16.62
C ALA A 374 -9.40 -15.87 -17.46
N ALA A 375 -10.43 -15.25 -16.87
CA ALA A 375 -11.26 -14.24 -17.52
C ALA A 375 -10.49 -12.93 -17.80
N MET A 376 -9.63 -12.50 -16.87
CA MET A 376 -8.78 -11.31 -17.03
C MET A 376 -7.52 -11.46 -16.19
N PRO A 377 -6.44 -12.03 -16.74
CA PRO A 377 -5.16 -12.17 -16.06
C PRO A 377 -4.55 -10.83 -15.64
N ARG A 378 -3.66 -10.86 -14.64
CA ARG A 378 -2.90 -9.68 -14.21
C ARG A 378 -2.11 -9.10 -15.41
N GLY A 379 -2.20 -7.79 -15.63
CA GLY A 379 -1.55 -7.08 -16.73
C GLY A 379 -2.32 -7.11 -18.06
N SER A 380 -3.34 -7.96 -18.19
CA SER A 380 -4.20 -7.99 -19.40
C SER A 380 -5.21 -6.83 -19.35
N LYS A 381 -5.44 -6.23 -20.55
CA LYS A 381 -6.58 -5.32 -20.78
C LYS A 381 -7.75 -6.04 -21.46
N LEU A 382 -7.54 -7.29 -21.92
CA LEU A 382 -8.53 -8.06 -22.63
C LEU A 382 -9.37 -8.89 -21.66
N ILE A 383 -10.69 -8.75 -21.74
CA ILE A 383 -11.66 -9.50 -20.96
C ILE A 383 -12.16 -10.67 -21.81
N LYS A 384 -11.82 -11.89 -21.40
CA LYS A 384 -12.21 -13.13 -22.11
C LYS A 384 -13.50 -13.69 -21.51
N PRO A 385 -14.43 -14.25 -22.32
CA PRO A 385 -15.56 -14.98 -21.79
C PRO A 385 -15.06 -16.26 -21.10
N HIS A 386 -15.24 -16.32 -19.79
CA HIS A 386 -14.84 -17.46 -18.97
C HIS A 386 -15.89 -17.72 -17.88
N ARG A 387 -16.07 -18.99 -17.52
CA ARG A 387 -16.98 -19.35 -16.44
C ARG A 387 -16.41 -18.93 -15.10
N VAL A 388 -17.15 -18.12 -14.31
CA VAL A 388 -16.73 -17.70 -12.99
C VAL A 388 -17.67 -18.26 -11.92
N ARG A 389 -17.07 -18.70 -10.80
CA ARG A 389 -17.79 -19.24 -9.65
C ARG A 389 -17.35 -18.55 -8.39
N LEU A 390 -18.34 -18.23 -7.54
CA LEU A 390 -18.08 -17.72 -6.20
C LEU A 390 -18.61 -18.74 -5.19
N VAL A 391 -17.82 -19.01 -4.16
CA VAL A 391 -18.19 -19.88 -3.04
C VAL A 391 -18.09 -19.06 -1.76
N VAL A 392 -19.23 -18.84 -1.11
CA VAL A 392 -19.31 -18.05 0.13
C VAL A 392 -19.29 -19.03 1.30
N GLY A 393 -18.30 -18.89 2.17
CA GLY A 393 -18.12 -19.69 3.39
C GLY A 393 -19.03 -19.22 4.54
N ALA A 394 -19.05 -19.99 5.60
CA ALA A 394 -19.75 -19.62 6.82
C ALA A 394 -19.16 -18.35 7.44
N PRO A 395 -20.00 -17.48 8.03
CA PRO A 395 -19.50 -16.27 8.70
C PRO A 395 -18.66 -16.64 9.92
N MET A 396 -17.49 -16.04 10.01
CA MET A 396 -16.56 -16.18 11.14
C MET A 396 -16.89 -15.09 12.16
N ASN A 397 -17.62 -15.47 13.21
CA ASN A 397 -18.05 -14.53 14.24
C ASN A 397 -16.89 -14.05 15.10
N ALA A 398 -16.99 -12.82 15.60
CA ALA A 398 -16.03 -12.28 16.55
C ALA A 398 -16.16 -12.96 17.91
N GLU A 399 -15.03 -13.11 18.58
CA GLU A 399 -14.96 -13.53 19.97
C GLU A 399 -14.52 -12.33 20.82
N SER A 400 -15.08 -12.22 22.03
CA SER A 400 -14.65 -11.19 22.97
C SER A 400 -13.24 -11.51 23.48
N VAL A 401 -12.30 -10.60 23.30
CA VAL A 401 -10.90 -10.76 23.75
C VAL A 401 -10.46 -9.55 24.53
N ASP A 402 -10.16 -9.75 25.82
CA ASP A 402 -9.69 -8.70 26.71
C ASP A 402 -8.16 -8.63 26.74
N GLY A 403 -7.68 -7.38 26.77
CA GLY A 403 -6.25 -7.08 26.84
C GLY A 403 -5.54 -6.97 25.49
N SER A 404 -4.59 -6.06 25.39
CA SER A 404 -3.93 -5.72 24.11
C SER A 404 -3.03 -6.83 23.58
N LYS A 405 -2.38 -7.62 24.46
CA LYS A 405 -1.52 -8.75 24.06
C LYS A 405 -2.35 -9.92 23.56
N ALA A 406 -3.43 -10.27 24.28
CA ALA A 406 -4.37 -11.32 23.87
C ALA A 406 -5.05 -10.98 22.53
N ARG A 407 -5.46 -9.73 22.34
CA ARG A 407 -6.04 -9.25 21.07
C ARG A 407 -5.08 -9.38 19.89
N ARG A 408 -3.80 -9.08 20.06
CA ARG A 408 -2.79 -9.27 18.98
C ARG A 408 -2.61 -10.74 18.61
N ALA A 409 -2.59 -11.63 19.61
CA ALA A 409 -2.51 -13.08 19.37
C ALA A 409 -3.75 -13.59 18.64
N TRP A 410 -4.95 -13.16 19.08
CA TRP A 410 -6.22 -13.49 18.48
C TRP A 410 -6.29 -13.02 17.02
N VAL A 411 -5.91 -11.78 16.72
CA VAL A 411 -5.91 -11.24 15.34
C VAL A 411 -5.05 -12.11 14.43
N ARG A 412 -3.86 -12.52 14.87
CA ARG A 412 -2.98 -13.41 14.08
C ARG A 412 -3.60 -14.81 13.86
N ALA A 413 -4.18 -15.39 14.90
CA ALA A 413 -4.86 -16.68 14.79
C ALA A 413 -6.05 -16.56 13.84
N ARG A 414 -6.88 -15.54 13.99
CA ARG A 414 -8.03 -15.29 13.11
C ARG A 414 -7.62 -15.05 11.65
N THR A 415 -6.49 -14.36 11.41
CA THR A 415 -5.94 -14.18 10.06
C THR A 415 -5.52 -15.51 9.45
N ALA A 416 -4.88 -16.39 10.23
CA ALA A 416 -4.49 -17.72 9.77
C ALA A 416 -5.71 -18.61 9.44
N ASP A 417 -6.75 -18.61 10.30
CA ASP A 417 -7.99 -19.35 10.08
C ASP A 417 -8.72 -18.84 8.82
N LEU A 418 -8.78 -17.52 8.65
CA LEU A 418 -9.36 -16.89 7.46
C LEU A 418 -8.62 -17.30 6.19
N HIS A 419 -7.28 -17.31 6.24
CA HIS A 419 -6.44 -17.71 5.11
C HIS A 419 -6.71 -19.16 4.70
N ALA A 420 -6.71 -20.10 5.66
CA ALA A 420 -6.99 -21.52 5.41
C ALA A 420 -8.39 -21.69 4.79
N THR A 421 -9.41 -21.03 5.37
CA THR A 421 -10.79 -21.10 4.90
C THR A 421 -10.91 -20.53 3.47
N VAL A 422 -10.31 -19.38 3.18
CA VAL A 422 -10.39 -18.77 1.83
C VAL A 422 -9.66 -19.65 0.80
N GLN A 423 -8.55 -20.31 1.17
CA GLN A 423 -7.89 -21.25 0.26
C GLN A 423 -8.80 -22.43 -0.11
N GLU A 424 -9.48 -23.04 0.86
CA GLU A 424 -10.43 -24.15 0.60
C GLU A 424 -11.58 -23.71 -0.32
N LEU A 425 -12.15 -22.52 -0.03
CA LEU A 425 -13.23 -21.95 -0.84
C LEU A 425 -12.76 -21.60 -2.25
N PHE A 426 -11.53 -21.10 -2.38
CA PHE A 426 -10.91 -20.81 -3.67
C PHE A 426 -10.69 -22.08 -4.50
N ASP A 427 -10.13 -23.14 -3.90
CA ASP A 427 -9.94 -24.43 -4.58
C ASP A 427 -11.27 -25.03 -5.04
N ARG A 428 -12.32 -24.91 -4.23
CA ARG A 428 -13.69 -25.31 -4.61
C ARG A 428 -14.22 -24.46 -5.77
N ALA A 429 -14.09 -23.15 -5.68
CA ALA A 429 -14.55 -22.22 -6.71
C ALA A 429 -13.82 -22.46 -8.05
N GLN A 430 -12.54 -22.77 -8.03
CA GLN A 430 -11.74 -23.10 -9.20
C GLN A 430 -12.22 -24.42 -9.86
N ARG A 431 -12.48 -25.46 -9.08
CA ARG A 431 -13.08 -26.72 -9.59
C ARG A 431 -14.43 -26.46 -10.25
N ASP A 432 -15.30 -25.70 -9.58
CA ASP A 432 -16.65 -25.38 -10.07
C ASP A 432 -16.61 -24.49 -11.34
N ALA A 433 -15.55 -23.70 -11.52
CA ALA A 433 -15.31 -22.88 -12.72
C ALA A 433 -14.74 -23.68 -13.91
N GLY A 434 -14.22 -24.89 -13.67
CA GLY A 434 -13.57 -25.72 -14.66
C GLY A 434 -12.07 -25.41 -14.83
N THR A 435 -11.47 -24.76 -13.85
CA THR A 435 -10.02 -24.44 -13.79
C THR A 435 -9.44 -24.94 -12.46
N PRO A 436 -9.47 -26.28 -12.19
CA PRO A 436 -9.04 -26.80 -10.90
C PRO A 436 -7.58 -26.45 -10.59
N ASN A 437 -7.31 -26.07 -9.36
CA ASN A 437 -5.94 -25.93 -8.88
C ASN A 437 -5.27 -27.33 -8.86
N PRO A 438 -3.95 -27.43 -9.08
CA PRO A 438 -3.24 -28.68 -8.92
C PRO A 438 -3.48 -29.27 -7.52
N SER A 439 -3.62 -30.60 -7.42
CA SER A 439 -3.67 -31.30 -6.15
C SER A 439 -2.38 -31.02 -5.36
N ARG A 440 -2.50 -30.64 -4.13
CA ARG A 440 -1.40 -30.37 -3.19
C ARG A 440 -0.95 -31.66 -2.55
#